data_e0c733361c51a4ed6043bd9e90226f68
#
_entry.id   e0c733361c51a4ed6043bd9e90226f68
#
_cell.length_a   1.000
_cell.length_b   1.000
_cell.length_c   1.000
_cell.angle_alpha   90.00
_cell.angle_beta   90.00
_cell.angle_gamma   90.00
#
_symmetry.space_group_name_H-M   'P 1'
#
loop_
_entity.id
_entity.type
_entity.pdbx_description
1 polymer ?
#
loop_
_entity_poly.entity_id
_entity_poly.type
_entity_poly.pdbx_seq_one_letter_code
_entity_poly.pdbx_strand_id
1 'polypeptide(L)'
;MCRSHLSPKKVNGEYKWYGRFNQGVVSLNLPQIAIIADKDMEMFWEMLDQRLDLCKDALITRHKMLLGVTSDSSPIHWQHGAIARLKKGEKIDKLLKDGYSTLSLGYVGIAEMVQAMLGVTH
;
A
#
# COMPACT_ATOMS: atom_id res chain seq x y z
N MET A 1 -12.15 -3.88 5.87
CA MET A 1 -11.41 -2.94 6.75
C MET A 1 -10.10 -2.57 6.04
N CYS A 2 -9.80 -1.29 5.87
CA CYS A 2 -8.53 -0.87 5.29
C CYS A 2 -7.40 -1.18 6.29
N ARG A 3 -6.38 -1.90 5.85
CA ARG A 3 -5.21 -2.31 6.65
C ARG A 3 -3.98 -1.46 6.35
N SER A 4 -4.19 -0.27 5.79
CA SER A 4 -3.07 0.62 5.49
C SER A 4 -2.50 1.20 6.78
N HIS A 5 -1.19 1.15 6.88
CA HIS A 5 -0.43 1.70 8.00
C HIS A 5 0.37 2.91 7.54
N LEU A 6 0.32 3.99 8.31
CA LEU A 6 1.09 5.21 8.08
C LEU A 6 2.15 5.33 9.18
N SER A 7 3.39 5.02 8.85
CA SER A 7 4.51 5.25 9.78
C SER A 7 4.72 6.75 10.01
N PRO A 8 5.01 7.21 11.22
CA PRO A 8 5.28 8.62 11.48
C PRO A 8 6.57 9.06 10.78
N LYS A 9 6.59 10.29 10.28
CA LYS A 9 7.80 10.92 9.75
C LYS A 9 8.49 11.73 10.84
N LYS A 10 9.80 11.58 10.98
CA LYS A 10 10.61 12.50 11.79
C LYS A 10 10.92 13.76 11.00
N VAL A 11 10.60 14.90 11.58
CA VAL A 11 10.97 16.24 11.07
C VAL A 11 11.67 16.98 12.21
N ASN A 12 12.92 17.34 12.01
CA ASN A 12 13.75 18.01 13.05
C ASN A 12 13.81 17.25 14.40
N GLY A 13 13.80 15.91 14.35
CA GLY A 13 13.85 15.07 15.55
C GLY A 13 12.50 14.73 16.17
N GLU A 14 11.44 15.42 15.82
CA GLU A 14 10.07 15.18 16.30
C GLU A 14 9.22 14.39 15.30
N TYR A 15 8.28 13.58 15.82
CA TYR A 15 7.37 12.83 14.96
C TYR A 15 6.22 13.69 14.47
N LYS A 16 6.07 13.76 13.15
CA LYS A 16 4.93 14.40 12.50
C LYS A 16 3.85 13.38 12.17
N TRP A 17 2.66 13.55 12.72
CA TRP A 17 1.52 12.63 12.58
C TRP A 17 0.43 13.09 11.62
N TYR A 18 0.43 14.35 11.21
CA TYR A 18 -0.60 14.97 10.35
C TYR A 18 -0.10 15.26 8.94
N GLY A 19 -1.02 15.51 8.02
CA GLY A 19 -0.75 15.85 6.63
C GLY A 19 -0.11 14.71 5.85
N ARG A 20 -0.40 13.46 6.23
CA ARG A 20 0.14 12.25 5.63
C ARG A 20 -0.97 11.44 4.99
N PHE A 21 -0.63 10.66 3.98
CA PHE A 21 -1.61 9.84 3.25
C PHE A 21 -0.97 8.56 2.70
N ASN A 22 -1.83 7.65 2.26
CA ASN A 22 -1.43 6.45 1.55
C ASN A 22 -1.65 6.65 0.04
N GLN A 23 -0.60 6.45 -0.76
CA GLN A 23 -0.67 6.58 -2.22
C GLN A 23 -1.47 5.44 -2.85
N GLY A 24 -1.53 4.30 -2.20
CA GLY A 24 -2.28 3.15 -2.65
C GLY A 24 -2.04 1.90 -1.82
N VAL A 25 -3.04 1.04 -1.83
CA VAL A 25 -3.00 -0.28 -1.19
C VAL A 25 -3.22 -1.33 -2.26
N VAL A 26 -2.40 -2.38 -2.23
CA VAL A 26 -2.62 -3.62 -2.97
C VAL A 26 -2.77 -4.73 -1.95
N SER A 27 -3.79 -5.57 -2.08
CA SER A 27 -4.06 -6.66 -1.14
C SER A 27 -3.80 -8.01 -1.77
N LEU A 28 -3.01 -8.82 -1.09
CA LEU A 28 -2.71 -10.19 -1.45
C LEU A 28 -3.85 -11.10 -1.01
N ASN A 29 -4.36 -11.92 -1.92
CA ASN A 29 -5.40 -12.93 -1.64
C ASN A 29 -4.73 -14.26 -1.28
N LEU A 30 -4.49 -14.48 0.02
CA LEU A 30 -3.82 -15.68 0.51
C LEU A 30 -4.63 -16.98 0.29
N PRO A 31 -5.97 -17.01 0.48
CA PRO A 31 -6.76 -18.18 0.19
C PRO A 31 -6.65 -18.67 -1.25
N GLN A 32 -6.60 -17.76 -2.22
CA GLN A 32 -6.42 -18.13 -3.62
C GLN A 32 -5.12 -18.89 -3.85
N ILE A 33 -4.02 -18.41 -3.25
CA ILE A 33 -2.71 -19.08 -3.35
C ILE A 33 -2.78 -20.47 -2.72
N ALA A 34 -3.38 -20.57 -1.52
CA ALA A 34 -3.51 -21.83 -0.81
C ALA A 34 -4.34 -22.87 -1.56
N ILE A 35 -5.45 -22.45 -2.17
CA ILE A 35 -6.31 -23.35 -2.96
C ILE A 35 -5.59 -23.87 -4.21
N ILE A 36 -4.81 -23.00 -4.89
CA ILE A 36 -4.07 -23.42 -6.09
C ILE A 36 -2.89 -24.33 -5.71
N ALA A 37 -2.23 -24.07 -4.58
CA ALA A 37 -1.12 -24.88 -4.09
C ALA A 37 -1.57 -26.28 -3.63
N ASP A 38 -2.86 -26.47 -3.30
CA ASP A 38 -3.47 -27.74 -2.93
C ASP A 38 -2.64 -28.54 -1.90
N LYS A 39 -2.27 -27.88 -0.79
CA LYS A 39 -1.44 -28.41 0.30
C LYS A 39 0.04 -28.64 -0.03
N ASP A 40 0.49 -28.33 -1.23
CA ASP A 40 1.90 -28.33 -1.57
C ASP A 40 2.57 -27.05 -1.01
N MET A 41 3.41 -27.23 0.02
CA MET A 41 4.08 -26.11 0.71
C MET A 41 5.13 -25.45 -0.16
N GLU A 42 5.84 -26.18 -1.01
CA GLU A 42 6.86 -25.62 -1.88
C GLU A 42 6.19 -24.74 -2.96
N MET A 43 5.16 -25.26 -3.60
CA MET A 43 4.33 -24.52 -4.56
C MET A 43 3.69 -23.28 -3.93
N PHE A 44 3.21 -23.39 -2.67
CA PHE A 44 2.63 -22.26 -1.96
C PHE A 44 3.62 -21.09 -1.82
N TRP A 45 4.85 -21.36 -1.35
CA TRP A 45 5.86 -20.33 -1.16
C TRP A 45 6.33 -19.73 -2.48
N GLU A 46 6.53 -20.53 -3.52
CA GLU A 46 6.86 -20.05 -4.85
C GLU A 46 5.80 -19.09 -5.40
N MET A 47 4.54 -19.48 -5.32
CA MET A 47 3.41 -18.65 -5.75
C MET A 47 3.27 -17.38 -4.91
N LEU A 48 3.52 -17.46 -3.60
CA LEU A 48 3.48 -16.31 -2.70
C LEU A 48 4.52 -15.26 -3.13
N ASP A 49 5.76 -15.69 -3.39
CA ASP A 49 6.84 -14.81 -3.83
C ASP A 49 6.52 -14.15 -5.18
N GLN A 50 6.00 -14.91 -6.14
CA GLN A 50 5.56 -14.37 -7.44
C GLN A 50 4.46 -13.31 -7.26
N ARG A 51 3.49 -13.54 -6.38
CA ARG A 51 2.40 -12.59 -6.11
C ARG A 51 2.89 -11.36 -5.35
N LEU A 52 3.85 -11.50 -4.45
CA LEU A 52 4.48 -10.38 -3.76
C LEU A 52 5.23 -9.47 -4.74
N ASP A 53 5.98 -10.03 -5.67
CA ASP A 53 6.65 -9.24 -6.72
C ASP A 53 5.64 -8.50 -7.60
N LEU A 54 4.56 -9.15 -8.01
CA LEU A 54 3.49 -8.49 -8.76
C LEU A 54 2.85 -7.34 -7.98
N CYS A 55 2.59 -7.53 -6.69
CA CYS A 55 2.06 -6.49 -5.81
C CYS A 55 3.03 -5.30 -5.68
N LYS A 56 4.33 -5.57 -5.54
CA LYS A 56 5.38 -4.55 -5.52
C LYS A 56 5.37 -3.74 -6.82
N ASP A 57 5.35 -4.40 -7.96
CA ASP A 57 5.35 -3.74 -9.26
C ASP A 57 4.10 -2.89 -9.49
N ALA A 58 2.93 -3.38 -9.05
CA ALA A 58 1.69 -2.62 -9.08
C ALA A 58 1.76 -1.35 -8.22
N LEU A 59 2.34 -1.44 -7.02
CA LEU A 59 2.52 -0.29 -6.12
C LEU A 59 3.51 0.72 -6.70
N ILE A 60 4.63 0.26 -7.26
CA ILE A 60 5.63 1.12 -7.93
C ILE A 60 5.01 1.81 -9.15
N THR A 61 4.24 1.09 -9.95
CA THR A 61 3.55 1.65 -11.11
C THR A 61 2.58 2.74 -10.69
N ARG A 62 1.79 2.50 -9.64
CA ARG A 62 0.88 3.50 -9.07
C ARG A 62 1.61 4.75 -8.58
N HIS A 63 2.74 4.57 -7.90
CA HIS A 63 3.59 5.70 -7.49
C HIS A 63 4.08 6.51 -8.70
N LYS A 64 4.57 5.83 -9.75
CA LYS A 64 5.02 6.51 -10.97
C LYS A 64 3.91 7.29 -11.67
N MET A 65 2.68 6.77 -11.67
CA MET A 65 1.52 7.47 -12.24
C MET A 65 1.14 8.77 -11.50
N LEU A 66 1.50 8.89 -10.23
CA LEU A 66 1.25 10.10 -9.44
C LEU A 66 2.32 11.17 -9.65
N LEU A 67 3.50 10.81 -10.17
CA LEU A 67 4.56 11.78 -10.45
C LEU A 67 4.13 12.76 -11.54
N GLY A 68 4.36 14.04 -11.31
CA GLY A 68 4.00 15.13 -12.22
C GLY A 68 2.54 15.58 -12.12
N VAL A 69 1.70 14.92 -11.34
CA VAL A 69 0.32 15.35 -11.08
C VAL A 69 0.32 16.69 -10.37
N THR A 70 -0.57 17.60 -10.78
CA THR A 70 -0.69 18.92 -10.19
C THR A 70 -1.73 18.95 -9.09
N SER A 71 -1.61 19.94 -8.20
CA SER A 71 -2.54 20.17 -7.10
C SER A 71 -3.99 20.41 -7.55
N ASP A 72 -4.18 20.77 -8.82
CA ASP A 72 -5.51 20.99 -9.42
C ASP A 72 -6.32 19.70 -9.61
N SER A 73 -5.64 18.52 -9.58
CA SER A 73 -6.30 17.21 -9.68
C SER A 73 -7.24 16.94 -8.50
N SER A 74 -6.96 17.49 -7.33
CA SER A 74 -7.83 17.41 -6.16
C SER A 74 -7.55 18.58 -5.20
N PRO A 75 -8.16 19.74 -5.46
CA PRO A 75 -7.89 20.96 -4.69
C PRO A 75 -8.13 20.82 -3.18
N ILE A 76 -9.17 20.11 -2.78
CA ILE A 76 -9.49 19.89 -1.35
C ILE A 76 -8.31 19.21 -0.62
N HIS A 77 -7.69 18.21 -1.24
CA HIS A 77 -6.57 17.48 -0.64
C HIS A 77 -5.29 18.28 -0.69
N TRP A 78 -4.98 18.90 -1.84
CA TRP A 78 -3.67 19.44 -2.11
C TRP A 78 -3.53 20.94 -1.84
N GLN A 79 -4.60 21.73 -2.00
CA GLN A 79 -4.56 23.19 -1.89
C GLN A 79 -5.23 23.70 -0.61
N HIS A 80 -6.34 23.07 -0.17
CA HIS A 80 -7.18 23.58 0.92
C HIS A 80 -6.96 22.92 2.28
N GLY A 81 -5.92 22.12 2.42
CA GLY A 81 -5.39 21.70 3.71
C GLY A 81 -5.89 20.39 4.26
N ALA A 82 -6.66 19.57 3.51
CA ALA A 82 -6.96 18.22 3.97
C ALA A 82 -5.67 17.37 4.13
N ILE A 83 -4.71 17.53 3.23
CA ILE A 83 -3.38 16.90 3.30
C ILE A 83 -2.28 17.95 3.25
N ALA A 84 -2.36 18.90 2.32
CA ALA A 84 -1.33 19.92 2.08
C ALA A 84 -1.95 21.27 1.74
N ARG A 85 -1.11 22.31 1.63
CA ARG A 85 -1.47 23.65 1.20
C ARG A 85 -0.54 24.10 0.08
N LEU A 86 -0.62 23.38 -1.06
CA LEU A 86 0.11 23.72 -2.27
C LEU A 86 -0.56 24.86 -3.01
N LYS A 87 0.23 25.58 -3.79
CA LYS A 87 -0.32 26.58 -4.72
C LYS A 87 -1.03 25.88 -5.88
N LYS A 88 -1.97 26.59 -6.51
CA LYS A 88 -2.62 26.12 -7.73
C LYS A 88 -1.57 25.78 -8.81
N GLY A 89 -1.72 24.63 -9.47
CA GLY A 89 -0.79 24.14 -10.50
C GLY A 89 0.54 23.60 -9.97
N GLU A 90 0.81 23.64 -8.67
CA GLU A 90 2.03 23.08 -8.07
C GLU A 90 1.99 21.54 -8.11
N LYS A 91 3.13 20.91 -8.47
CA LYS A 91 3.24 19.45 -8.51
C LYS A 91 3.23 18.85 -7.10
N ILE A 92 2.57 17.67 -6.95
CA ILE A 92 2.48 16.97 -5.68
C ILE A 92 3.70 16.11 -5.36
N ASP A 93 4.70 16.03 -6.24
CA ASP A 93 5.85 15.11 -6.16
C ASP A 93 6.57 15.14 -4.80
N LYS A 94 6.69 16.30 -4.18
CA LYS A 94 7.29 16.45 -2.85
C LYS A 94 6.52 15.75 -1.73
N LEU A 95 5.23 15.46 -1.96
CA LEU A 95 4.38 14.75 -1.02
C LEU A 95 4.41 13.22 -1.22
N LEU A 96 5.02 12.75 -2.31
CA LEU A 96 5.09 11.34 -2.66
C LEU A 96 6.34 10.63 -2.12
N LYS A 97 7.25 11.35 -1.47
CA LYS A 97 8.56 10.86 -1.03
C LYS A 97 8.91 11.30 0.39
N ASP A 98 10.08 10.88 0.85
CA ASP A 98 10.67 11.26 2.14
C ASP A 98 9.75 10.99 3.35
N GLY A 99 8.97 9.89 3.30
CA GLY A 99 8.06 9.51 4.37
C GLY A 99 6.81 10.39 4.51
N TYR A 100 6.54 11.30 3.58
CA TYR A 100 5.33 12.11 3.59
C TYR A 100 4.09 11.28 3.28
N SER A 101 4.23 10.31 2.41
CA SER A 101 3.21 9.32 2.06
C SER A 101 3.79 7.90 2.04
N THR A 102 2.91 6.92 2.01
CA THR A 102 3.29 5.50 2.01
C THR A 102 2.63 4.75 0.87
N LEU A 103 3.24 3.65 0.47
CA LEU A 103 2.63 2.57 -0.28
C LEU A 103 2.38 1.42 0.70
N SER A 104 1.23 0.79 0.64
CA SER A 104 0.90 -0.29 1.56
C SER A 104 0.58 -1.57 0.83
N LEU A 105 1.21 -2.66 1.27
CA LEU A 105 0.82 -4.01 0.93
C LEU A 105 -0.09 -4.54 2.05
N GLY A 106 -1.28 -4.98 1.69
CA GLY A 106 -2.20 -5.67 2.58
C GLY A 106 -2.28 -7.16 2.25
N TYR A 107 -2.96 -7.89 3.08
CA TYR A 107 -3.33 -9.28 2.83
C TYR A 107 -4.69 -9.59 3.44
N VAL A 108 -5.36 -10.59 2.91
CA VAL A 108 -6.66 -11.08 3.41
C VAL A 108 -6.65 -12.59 3.51
N GLY A 109 -7.44 -13.14 4.43
CA GLY A 109 -7.76 -14.56 4.49
C GLY A 109 -6.68 -15.46 5.07
N ILE A 110 -5.96 -15.04 6.14
CA ILE A 110 -4.96 -15.88 6.80
C ILE A 110 -5.60 -17.15 7.35
N ALA A 111 -6.76 -17.04 8.02
CA ALA A 111 -7.43 -18.21 8.61
C ALA A 111 -7.85 -19.21 7.54
N GLU A 112 -8.44 -18.73 6.46
CA GLU A 112 -8.85 -19.56 5.32
C GLU A 112 -7.65 -20.18 4.60
N MET A 113 -6.54 -19.46 4.49
CA MET A 113 -5.28 -19.98 3.95
C MET A 113 -4.75 -21.13 4.82
N VAL A 114 -4.70 -20.94 6.14
CA VAL A 114 -4.23 -21.97 7.09
C VAL A 114 -5.13 -23.19 7.02
N GLN A 115 -6.45 -23.00 6.97
CA GLN A 115 -7.41 -24.09 6.83
C GLN A 115 -7.20 -24.86 5.52
N ALA A 116 -7.02 -24.17 4.40
CA ALA A 116 -6.80 -24.80 3.10
C ALA A 116 -5.50 -25.61 3.04
N MET A 117 -4.40 -25.05 3.59
CA MET A 117 -3.08 -25.68 3.53
C MET A 117 -2.89 -26.78 4.57
N LEU A 118 -3.36 -26.58 5.80
CA LEU A 118 -3.06 -27.46 6.94
C LEU A 118 -4.28 -28.25 7.43
N GLY A 119 -5.48 -27.93 6.98
CA GLY A 119 -6.72 -28.58 7.43
C GLY A 119 -7.13 -28.23 8.86
N VAL A 120 -6.52 -27.20 9.48
CA VAL A 120 -6.79 -26.80 10.87
C VAL A 120 -7.79 -25.66 10.87
N THR A 121 -8.83 -25.79 11.68
CA THR A 121 -9.78 -24.71 11.99
C THR A 121 -9.46 -24.12 13.36
N HIS A 122 -9.76 -22.84 13.53
CA HIS A 122 -9.68 -22.18 14.85
C HIS A 122 -10.78 -22.66 15.77
#